data_07a9d590c51621c73b92e31d908aaa04
#
_entry.id   07a9d590c51621c73b92e31d908aaa04
#
_cell.length_a   1.000
_cell.length_b   1.000
_cell.length_c   1.000
_cell.angle_alpha   90.00
_cell.angle_beta   90.00
_cell.angle_gamma   90.00
#
_symmetry.space_group_name_H-M   'P 1'
#
loop_
_entity.id
_entity.type
_entity.pdbx_description
1 polymer ?
#
loop_
_entity_poly.entity_id
_entity_poly.type
_entity_poly.pdbx_seq_one_letter_code
_entity_poly.pdbx_strand_id
1 'polypeptide(L)'
;MRKICLTLIGLASATLIVLMGSASMAHGKERGSVKATINGTRISIDYGRPALKGRDMLGQLRPGQLWRIGADAPTTLESDKELNFGGTIVPKGKHILLARLVEPGKWTLVFSSKSVFQYEPSAKLAEVPLTLEEGSDSAELVTIQVTEKDGTGVIEIAWGKMRLSASFKPA
;
A
#
# COMPACT_ATOMS: atom_id res chain seq x y z
N MET A 1 -83.04 16.15 0.56
CA MET A 1 -81.87 16.92 0.94
C MET A 1 -80.70 15.97 1.22
N ARG A 2 -79.83 15.74 0.25
CA ARG A 2 -78.65 14.87 0.38
C ARG A 2 -77.41 15.79 0.31
N LYS A 3 -76.66 15.87 1.38
CA LYS A 3 -75.38 16.58 1.43
C LYS A 3 -74.29 15.68 0.88
N ILE A 4 -73.68 16.10 -0.22
CA ILE A 4 -72.52 15.44 -0.82
C ILE A 4 -71.29 16.02 -0.13
N CYS A 5 -70.57 15.15 0.58
CA CYS A 5 -69.30 15.44 1.22
C CYS A 5 -68.16 15.18 0.22
N LEU A 6 -67.49 16.24 -0.24
CA LEU A 6 -66.37 16.14 -1.18
C LEU A 6 -65.07 15.97 -0.35
N THR A 7 -64.52 14.77 -0.34
CA THR A 7 -63.21 14.52 0.25
C THR A 7 -62.11 14.84 -0.76
N LEU A 8 -61.35 15.90 -0.48
CA LEU A 8 -60.12 16.24 -1.19
C LEU A 8 -58.99 15.25 -0.77
N ILE A 9 -58.56 14.43 -1.71
CA ILE A 9 -57.36 13.61 -1.53
C ILE A 9 -56.17 14.46 -2.01
N GLY A 10 -55.36 14.93 -1.04
CA GLY A 10 -54.11 15.61 -1.31
C GLY A 10 -53.04 14.61 -1.74
N LEU A 11 -52.59 14.75 -3.00
CA LEU A 11 -51.48 13.99 -3.53
C LEU A 11 -50.17 14.65 -3.02
N ALA A 12 -49.53 14.08 -2.03
CA ALA A 12 -48.21 14.51 -1.59
C ALA A 12 -47.18 13.98 -2.60
N SER A 13 -46.73 14.87 -3.47
CA SER A 13 -45.61 14.60 -4.40
C SER A 13 -44.30 14.62 -3.61
N ALA A 14 -43.76 13.47 -3.29
CA ALA A 14 -42.43 13.33 -2.72
C ALA A 14 -41.39 13.57 -3.82
N THR A 15 -40.83 14.78 -3.85
CA THR A 15 -39.70 15.11 -4.73
C THR A 15 -38.45 14.43 -4.19
N LEU A 16 -38.02 13.33 -4.82
CA LEU A 16 -36.77 12.66 -4.54
C LEU A 16 -35.63 13.52 -5.08
N ILE A 17 -34.99 14.31 -4.21
CA ILE A 17 -33.76 15.01 -4.55
C ILE A 17 -32.63 13.98 -4.58
N VAL A 18 -32.29 13.51 -5.78
CA VAL A 18 -31.06 12.76 -6.01
C VAL A 18 -29.93 13.77 -5.93
N LEU A 19 -29.24 13.82 -4.78
CA LEU A 19 -27.94 14.47 -4.68
C LEU A 19 -26.95 13.62 -5.52
N MET A 20 -26.79 14.00 -6.77
CA MET A 20 -25.62 13.58 -7.56
C MET A 20 -24.41 14.27 -6.91
N GLY A 21 -23.76 13.55 -5.99
CA GLY A 21 -22.44 13.92 -5.52
C GLY A 21 -21.52 13.99 -6.73
N SER A 22 -21.14 15.19 -7.14
CA SER A 22 -20.07 15.41 -8.09
C SER A 22 -18.82 14.76 -7.50
N ALA A 23 -18.45 13.57 -7.99
CA ALA A 23 -17.15 13.01 -7.75
C ALA A 23 -16.15 13.98 -8.36
N SER A 24 -15.64 14.88 -7.51
CA SER A 24 -14.51 15.71 -7.86
C SER A 24 -13.38 14.76 -8.25
N MET A 25 -13.10 14.68 -9.54
CA MET A 25 -11.88 14.07 -10.07
C MET A 25 -10.70 14.95 -9.63
N ALA A 26 -10.45 14.97 -8.34
CA ALA A 26 -9.20 15.45 -7.83
C ALA A 26 -8.15 14.50 -8.46
N HIS A 27 -7.34 15.04 -9.36
CA HIS A 27 -6.10 14.42 -9.82
C HIS A 27 -5.08 14.41 -8.66
N GLY A 28 -5.57 14.12 -7.47
CA GLY A 28 -4.78 13.82 -6.29
C GLY A 28 -4.18 12.44 -6.50
N LYS A 29 -2.88 12.39 -6.40
CA LYS A 29 -2.08 11.19 -6.47
C LYS A 29 -2.62 10.20 -5.44
N GLU A 30 -3.13 9.07 -5.91
CA GLU A 30 -3.81 8.09 -5.06
C GLU A 30 -2.84 7.53 -4.01
N ARG A 31 -3.25 7.55 -2.76
CA ARG A 31 -2.50 6.95 -1.66
C ARG A 31 -3.23 5.73 -1.11
N GLY A 32 -2.45 4.73 -0.72
CA GLY A 32 -2.92 3.55 -0.01
C GLY A 32 -2.43 3.58 1.44
N SER A 33 -3.22 2.96 2.31
CA SER A 33 -2.84 2.72 3.70
C SER A 33 -3.23 1.30 4.08
N VAL A 34 -2.30 0.59 4.72
CA VAL A 34 -2.52 -0.75 5.27
C VAL A 34 -2.34 -0.67 6.78
N LYS A 35 -3.23 -1.32 7.52
CA LYS A 35 -3.10 -1.50 8.97
C LYS A 35 -3.33 -2.97 9.29
N ALA A 36 -2.43 -3.55 10.05
CA ALA A 36 -2.50 -4.94 10.49
C ALA A 36 -2.07 -5.06 11.95
N THR A 37 -2.57 -6.09 12.61
CA THR A 37 -2.07 -6.48 13.94
C THR A 37 -1.59 -7.92 13.83
N ILE A 38 -0.30 -8.14 13.99
CA ILE A 38 0.36 -9.44 13.88
C ILE A 38 0.87 -9.84 15.25
N ASN A 39 0.36 -10.90 15.82
CA ASN A 39 0.72 -11.37 17.16
C ASN A 39 0.78 -10.22 18.19
N GLY A 40 -0.26 -9.36 18.21
CA GLY A 40 -0.37 -8.22 19.13
C GLY A 40 0.52 -7.02 18.79
N THR A 41 1.23 -7.02 17.66
CA THR A 41 2.03 -5.91 17.16
C THR A 41 1.26 -5.15 16.09
N ARG A 42 1.09 -3.86 16.28
CA ARG A 42 0.42 -2.98 15.31
C ARG A 42 1.42 -2.51 14.26
N ILE A 43 1.02 -2.67 13.00
CA ILE A 43 1.80 -2.28 11.84
C ILE A 43 0.92 -1.40 10.96
N SER A 44 1.47 -0.31 10.47
CA SER A 44 0.83 0.51 9.45
C SER A 44 1.82 0.82 8.32
N ILE A 45 1.32 0.80 7.08
CA ILE A 45 2.08 1.19 5.90
C ILE A 45 1.27 2.24 5.15
N ASP A 46 1.90 3.37 4.86
CA ASP A 46 1.34 4.43 4.01
C ASP A 46 2.20 4.58 2.76
N TYR A 47 1.56 4.59 1.57
CA TYR A 47 2.28 4.56 0.30
C TYR A 47 1.52 5.24 -0.83
N GLY A 48 2.24 5.77 -1.83
CA GLY A 48 1.65 6.25 -3.07
C GLY A 48 1.30 5.09 -4.00
N ARG A 49 0.21 5.22 -4.77
CA ARG A 49 -0.29 4.19 -5.70
C ARG A 49 -0.20 4.65 -7.15
N PRO A 50 1.00 4.73 -7.75
CA PRO A 50 1.12 5.06 -9.16
C PRO A 50 0.50 3.95 -10.02
N ALA A 51 -0.17 4.36 -11.09
CA ALA A 51 -0.68 3.45 -12.11
C ALA A 51 0.42 3.05 -13.10
N LEU A 52 0.39 1.80 -13.54
CA LEU A 52 1.34 1.25 -14.52
C LEU A 52 1.16 1.92 -15.90
N LYS A 53 -0.08 2.11 -16.34
CA LYS A 53 -0.43 2.74 -17.64
C LYS A 53 0.33 2.14 -18.81
N GLY A 54 0.44 0.80 -18.85
CA GLY A 54 1.13 0.07 -19.88
C GLY A 54 2.66 0.26 -19.93
N ARG A 55 3.26 0.89 -18.90
CA ARG A 55 4.72 1.13 -18.86
C ARG A 55 5.43 0.00 -18.14
N ASP A 56 6.60 -0.37 -18.63
CA ASP A 56 7.53 -1.22 -17.90
C ASP A 56 8.48 -0.33 -17.06
N MET A 57 8.01 0.06 -15.88
CA MET A 57 8.79 0.92 -14.99
C MET A 57 9.91 0.17 -14.25
N LEU A 58 9.73 -1.13 -14.05
CA LEU A 58 10.66 -1.95 -13.27
C LEU A 58 11.74 -2.57 -14.14
N GLY A 59 11.43 -2.90 -15.39
CA GLY A 59 12.43 -3.36 -16.38
C GLY A 59 13.46 -2.30 -16.75
N GLN A 60 13.24 -1.03 -16.40
CA GLN A 60 14.22 0.04 -16.58
C GLN A 60 15.22 0.13 -15.43
N LEU A 61 14.99 -0.55 -14.30
CA LEU A 61 15.90 -0.53 -13.16
C LEU A 61 17.16 -1.36 -13.47
N ARG A 62 18.30 -0.84 -13.04
CA ARG A 62 19.59 -1.52 -13.13
C ARG A 62 19.99 -2.09 -11.78
N PRO A 63 20.80 -3.15 -11.74
CA PRO A 63 21.37 -3.67 -10.50
C PRO A 63 21.98 -2.57 -9.63
N GLY A 64 21.71 -2.63 -8.34
CA GLY A 64 22.12 -1.62 -7.36
C GLY A 64 21.13 -0.45 -7.18
N GLN A 65 20.22 -0.22 -8.12
CA GLN A 65 19.26 0.87 -8.01
C GLN A 65 18.16 0.61 -7.00
N LEU A 66 17.70 1.70 -6.39
CA LEU A 66 16.59 1.72 -5.42
C LEU A 66 15.31 2.18 -6.10
N TRP A 67 14.23 1.48 -5.79
CA TRP A 67 12.86 1.86 -6.11
C TRP A 67 12.15 2.32 -4.83
N ARG A 68 11.46 3.46 -4.89
CA ARG A 68 10.77 4.06 -3.73
C ARG A 68 9.42 3.41 -3.37
N ILE A 69 9.05 2.29 -4.01
CA ILE A 69 7.82 1.52 -3.74
C ILE A 69 6.57 2.44 -3.75
N GLY A 70 6.43 3.27 -4.77
CA GLY A 70 5.29 4.19 -4.85
C GLY A 70 5.61 5.50 -5.55
N ALA A 71 4.80 6.53 -5.26
CA ALA A 71 4.91 7.85 -5.85
C ALA A 71 4.74 8.94 -4.79
N ASP A 72 5.27 10.14 -5.08
CA ASP A 72 5.12 11.36 -4.32
C ASP A 72 5.80 11.31 -2.94
N ALA A 73 5.03 11.33 -1.86
CA ALA A 73 5.57 11.16 -0.52
C ALA A 73 6.16 9.75 -0.34
N PRO A 74 7.22 9.60 0.48
CA PRO A 74 7.83 8.30 0.73
C PRO A 74 6.84 7.26 1.22
N THR A 75 7.07 6.01 0.84
CA THR A 75 6.40 4.86 1.45
C THR A 75 7.00 4.63 2.83
N THR A 76 6.16 4.52 3.84
CA THR A 76 6.60 4.36 5.23
C THR A 76 5.93 3.16 5.88
N LEU A 77 6.68 2.46 6.71
CA LEU A 77 6.17 1.44 7.63
C LEU A 77 6.39 1.94 9.05
N GLU A 78 5.39 1.80 9.89
CA GLU A 78 5.47 2.05 11.32
C GLU A 78 5.03 0.80 12.08
N SER A 79 5.82 0.40 13.08
CA SER A 79 5.50 -0.70 13.99
C SER A 79 5.73 -0.30 15.44
N ASP A 80 4.90 -0.79 16.35
CA ASP A 80 5.01 -0.53 17.78
C ASP A 80 5.96 -1.49 18.52
N LYS A 81 6.47 -2.51 17.81
CA LYS A 81 7.53 -3.43 18.28
C LYS A 81 8.56 -3.67 17.18
N GLU A 82 9.66 -4.27 17.57
CA GLU A 82 10.68 -4.74 16.63
C GLU A 82 10.12 -5.85 15.73
N LEU A 83 10.60 -5.91 14.49
CA LEU A 83 10.22 -6.93 13.52
C LEU A 83 11.45 -7.75 13.13
N ASN A 84 11.34 -9.07 13.25
CA ASN A 84 12.41 -10.01 12.89
C ASN A 84 12.14 -10.64 11.51
N PHE A 85 12.96 -10.30 10.54
CA PHE A 85 12.93 -10.84 9.18
C PHE A 85 14.03 -11.92 9.04
N GLY A 86 13.77 -13.14 9.53
CA GLY A 86 14.72 -14.24 9.37
C GLY A 86 16.09 -13.99 10.03
N GLY A 87 16.11 -13.31 11.17
CA GLY A 87 17.33 -12.95 11.90
C GLY A 87 17.76 -11.50 11.74
N THR A 88 17.25 -10.79 10.76
CA THR A 88 17.46 -9.33 10.63
C THR A 88 16.41 -8.59 11.43
N ILE A 89 16.85 -7.84 12.44
CA ILE A 89 15.96 -7.05 13.29
C ILE A 89 15.76 -5.65 12.72
N VAL A 90 14.49 -5.28 12.52
CA VAL A 90 14.06 -3.92 12.21
C VAL A 90 13.56 -3.30 13.50
N PRO A 91 14.13 -2.17 13.97
CA PRO A 91 13.69 -1.52 15.21
C PRO A 91 12.23 -1.08 15.14
N LYS A 92 11.57 -0.98 16.29
CA LYS A 92 10.26 -0.33 16.38
C LYS A 92 10.34 1.12 15.92
N GLY A 93 9.23 1.65 15.41
CA GLY A 93 9.13 3.04 14.95
C GLY A 93 8.75 3.15 13.50
N LYS A 94 8.97 4.34 12.94
CA LYS A 94 8.62 4.67 11.56
C LYS A 94 9.84 4.68 10.66
N HIS A 95 9.81 3.92 9.59
CA HIS A 95 10.89 3.74 8.63
C HIS A 95 10.40 4.01 7.21
N ILE A 96 11.26 4.53 6.36
CA ILE A 96 11.01 4.63 4.93
C ILE A 96 11.35 3.28 4.30
N LEU A 97 10.45 2.78 3.44
CA LEU A 97 10.63 1.55 2.69
C LEU A 97 11.13 1.86 1.28
N LEU A 98 12.18 1.17 0.89
CA LEU A 98 12.71 1.15 -0.47
C LEU A 98 12.91 -0.31 -0.90
N ALA A 99 12.78 -0.59 -2.19
CA ALA A 99 13.20 -1.88 -2.73
C ALA A 99 14.48 -1.69 -3.56
N ARG A 100 15.44 -2.59 -3.42
CA ARG A 100 16.68 -2.59 -4.22
C ARG A 100 16.66 -3.76 -5.16
N LEU A 101 16.91 -3.50 -6.43
CA LEU A 101 17.27 -4.56 -7.38
C LEU A 101 18.77 -4.86 -7.18
N VAL A 102 19.08 -6.00 -6.58
CA VAL A 102 20.48 -6.42 -6.35
C VAL A 102 21.10 -6.95 -7.64
N GLU A 103 20.39 -7.85 -8.30
CA GLU A 103 20.69 -8.41 -9.62
C GLU A 103 19.38 -8.85 -10.28
N PRO A 104 19.36 -9.18 -11.57
CA PRO A 104 18.12 -9.62 -12.22
C PRO A 104 17.40 -10.72 -11.44
N GLY A 105 16.14 -10.46 -11.06
CA GLY A 105 15.31 -11.38 -10.27
C GLY A 105 15.59 -11.39 -8.76
N LYS A 106 16.62 -10.72 -8.27
CA LYS A 106 16.94 -10.66 -6.82
C LYS A 106 16.70 -9.28 -6.26
N TRP A 107 15.79 -9.21 -5.30
CA TRP A 107 15.35 -7.98 -4.66
C TRP A 107 15.58 -8.01 -3.15
N THR A 108 15.76 -6.83 -2.58
CA THR A 108 15.78 -6.64 -1.13
C THR A 108 14.85 -5.50 -0.74
N LEU A 109 14.28 -5.59 0.47
CA LEU A 109 13.54 -4.53 1.13
C LEU A 109 14.51 -3.79 2.05
N VAL A 110 14.66 -2.48 1.83
CA VAL A 110 15.53 -1.62 2.60
C VAL A 110 14.69 -0.75 3.51
N PHE A 111 14.96 -0.81 4.81
CA PHE A 111 14.43 0.09 5.82
C PHE A 111 15.43 1.24 6.00
N SER A 112 14.95 2.46 5.78
CA SER A 112 15.81 3.64 5.71
C SER A 112 15.27 4.78 6.56
N SER A 113 16.17 5.60 7.07
CA SER A 113 15.85 6.88 7.72
C SER A 113 15.66 8.02 6.72
N LYS A 114 16.07 7.84 5.45
CA LYS A 114 16.01 8.85 4.38
C LYS A 114 15.29 8.33 3.14
N SER A 115 14.68 9.26 2.39
CA SER A 115 14.01 8.95 1.12
C SER A 115 15.01 8.55 0.03
N VAL A 116 14.51 7.98 -1.06
CA VAL A 116 15.35 7.54 -2.20
C VAL A 116 16.22 8.66 -2.77
N PHE A 117 15.75 9.91 -2.73
CA PHE A 117 16.48 11.07 -3.26
C PHE A 117 17.60 11.58 -2.32
N GLN A 118 17.54 11.19 -1.05
CA GLN A 118 18.50 11.56 -0.03
C GLN A 118 19.24 10.34 0.53
N TYR A 119 19.05 9.19 -0.12
CA TYR A 119 19.61 7.93 0.35
C TYR A 119 21.14 7.95 0.28
N GLU A 120 21.73 7.52 1.36
CA GLU A 120 23.14 7.22 1.50
C GLU A 120 23.30 5.91 2.31
N PRO A 121 24.39 5.17 2.20
CA PRO A 121 24.55 3.89 2.89
C PRO A 121 24.33 3.96 4.40
N SER A 122 24.70 5.07 5.04
CA SER A 122 24.50 5.32 6.48
C SER A 122 23.03 5.48 6.88
N ALA A 123 22.14 5.79 5.94
CA ALA A 123 20.69 5.87 6.19
C ALA A 123 20.01 4.51 6.25
N LYS A 124 20.69 3.44 5.85
CA LYS A 124 20.16 2.08 5.90
C LYS A 124 20.12 1.59 7.35
N LEU A 125 18.94 1.24 7.83
CA LEU A 125 18.70 0.66 9.16
C LEU A 125 18.71 -0.87 9.11
N ALA A 126 18.10 -1.42 8.08
CA ALA A 126 18.06 -2.87 7.81
C ALA A 126 17.87 -3.12 6.31
N GLU A 127 18.25 -4.29 5.86
CA GLU A 127 18.01 -4.77 4.51
C GLU A 127 17.72 -6.28 4.55
N VAL A 128 16.59 -6.68 3.96
CA VAL A 128 16.12 -8.07 4.00
C VAL A 128 15.80 -8.57 2.60
N PRO A 129 16.00 -9.86 2.30
CA PRO A 129 15.66 -10.39 0.99
C PRO A 129 14.16 -10.33 0.73
N LEU A 130 13.79 -10.10 -0.53
CA LEU A 130 12.43 -10.23 -1.03
C LEU A 130 12.35 -11.43 -1.95
N THR A 131 11.32 -12.24 -1.78
CA THR A 131 10.94 -13.28 -2.73
C THR A 131 10.22 -12.63 -3.90
N LEU A 132 10.67 -12.89 -5.13
CA LEU A 132 9.99 -12.46 -6.36
C LEU A 132 9.15 -13.60 -6.90
N GLU A 133 7.90 -13.31 -7.18
CA GLU A 133 6.97 -14.21 -7.88
C GLU A 133 6.27 -13.46 -9.01
N GLU A 134 5.82 -14.19 -10.04
CA GLU A 134 4.95 -13.65 -11.08
C GLU A 134 3.50 -13.96 -10.73
N GLY A 135 2.68 -12.90 -10.56
CA GLY A 135 1.25 -13.04 -10.31
C GLY A 135 0.48 -13.48 -11.55
N SER A 136 -0.60 -14.21 -11.35
CA SER A 136 -1.54 -14.62 -12.39
C SER A 136 -2.25 -13.45 -13.04
N ASP A 137 -2.49 -12.40 -12.26
CA ASP A 137 -3.16 -11.15 -12.63
C ASP A 137 -2.19 -9.96 -12.55
N SER A 138 -2.53 -8.89 -13.24
CA SER A 138 -1.73 -7.65 -13.28
C SER A 138 -2.32 -6.58 -12.37
N ALA A 139 -1.55 -6.15 -11.36
CA ALA A 139 -1.91 -5.03 -10.50
C ALA A 139 -1.62 -3.70 -11.20
N GLU A 140 -2.65 -3.00 -11.67
CA GLU A 140 -2.51 -1.71 -12.36
C GLU A 140 -1.91 -0.62 -11.45
N LEU A 141 -2.27 -0.62 -10.17
CA LEU A 141 -1.75 0.30 -9.15
C LEU A 141 -0.78 -0.44 -8.24
N VAL A 142 0.29 0.24 -7.80
CA VAL A 142 1.08 -0.29 -6.68
C VAL A 142 0.14 -0.63 -5.54
N THR A 143 0.20 -1.87 -5.08
CA THR A 143 -0.61 -2.38 -3.98
C THR A 143 0.29 -3.05 -2.96
N ILE A 144 0.14 -2.67 -1.69
CA ILE A 144 0.84 -3.29 -0.57
C ILE A 144 -0.20 -3.97 0.31
N GLN A 145 0.09 -5.19 0.73
CA GLN A 145 -0.72 -5.95 1.68
C GLN A 145 0.15 -6.44 2.83
N VAL A 146 -0.47 -6.59 3.99
CA VAL A 146 0.12 -7.26 5.14
C VAL A 146 -0.87 -8.32 5.59
N THR A 147 -0.46 -9.57 5.51
CA THR A 147 -1.26 -10.73 5.92
C THR A 147 -0.61 -11.44 7.09
N GLU A 148 -1.40 -12.22 7.82
CA GLU A 148 -0.91 -13.06 8.91
C GLU A 148 -1.22 -14.52 8.64
N LYS A 149 -0.25 -15.38 8.95
CA LYS A 149 -0.45 -16.81 9.02
C LYS A 149 0.40 -17.38 10.16
N ASP A 150 -0.24 -18.02 11.12
CA ASP A 150 0.41 -18.69 12.27
C ASP A 150 1.41 -17.81 13.02
N GLY A 151 1.00 -16.55 13.32
CA GLY A 151 1.82 -15.55 14.01
C GLY A 151 2.96 -14.97 13.17
N THR A 152 3.04 -15.33 11.90
CA THR A 152 4.01 -14.79 10.93
C THR A 152 3.31 -13.79 10.04
N GLY A 153 3.82 -12.56 10.00
CA GLY A 153 3.37 -11.54 9.07
C GLY A 153 4.07 -11.69 7.71
N VAL A 154 3.35 -11.37 6.64
CA VAL A 154 3.91 -11.29 5.29
C VAL A 154 3.57 -9.93 4.72
N ILE A 155 4.58 -9.17 4.32
CA ILE A 155 4.42 -7.97 3.50
C ILE A 155 4.51 -8.41 2.05
N GLU A 156 3.51 -8.08 1.25
CA GLU A 156 3.51 -8.26 -0.20
C GLU A 156 3.38 -6.91 -0.91
N ILE A 157 4.20 -6.71 -1.95
CA ILE A 157 4.18 -5.55 -2.82
C ILE A 157 3.89 -6.02 -4.23
N ALA A 158 2.79 -5.56 -4.79
CA ALA A 158 2.34 -5.90 -6.13
C ALA A 158 2.38 -4.70 -7.08
N TRP A 159 2.93 -4.86 -8.29
CA TRP A 159 2.81 -3.91 -9.39
C TRP A 159 3.02 -4.62 -10.73
N GLY A 160 2.07 -4.44 -11.65
CA GLY A 160 2.02 -5.29 -12.82
C GLY A 160 1.84 -6.75 -12.40
N LYS A 161 2.58 -7.64 -13.01
CA LYS A 161 2.65 -9.05 -12.62
C LYS A 161 3.64 -9.35 -11.51
N MET A 162 4.49 -8.40 -11.15
CA MET A 162 5.47 -8.59 -10.09
C MET A 162 4.80 -8.68 -8.72
N ARG A 163 5.22 -9.66 -7.94
CA ARG A 163 4.91 -9.83 -6.51
C ARG A 163 6.22 -9.96 -5.75
N LEU A 164 6.48 -9.02 -4.87
CA LEU A 164 7.63 -9.07 -3.97
C LEU A 164 7.14 -9.29 -2.55
N SER A 165 7.65 -10.28 -1.86
CA SER A 165 7.20 -10.59 -0.50
C SER A 165 8.36 -10.81 0.47
N ALA A 166 8.11 -10.48 1.75
CA ALA A 166 8.99 -10.79 2.87
C ALA A 166 8.17 -11.20 4.08
N SER A 167 8.61 -12.27 4.75
CA SER A 167 7.98 -12.75 5.98
C SER A 167 8.73 -12.22 7.20
N PHE A 168 7.99 -11.92 8.27
CA PHE A 168 8.53 -11.43 9.53
C PHE A 168 7.76 -11.97 10.72
N LYS A 169 8.37 -11.93 11.89
CA LYS A 169 7.71 -12.13 13.18
C LYS A 169 7.95 -10.92 14.06
N PRO A 170 6.95 -10.46 14.83
CA PRO A 170 7.20 -9.54 15.93
C PRO A 170 8.23 -10.14 16.90
N ALA A 171 9.18 -9.34 17.33
CA ALA A 171 10.21 -9.74 18.30
C ALA A 171 9.78 -9.42 19.75
#